data_ad8160389e7d89749bb47171035d2a0f
#
_entry.id   ad8160389e7d89749bb47171035d2a0f
#
_cell.length_a   1.000
_cell.length_b   1.000
_cell.length_c   1.000
_cell.angle_alpha   90.00
_cell.angle_beta   90.00
_cell.angle_gamma   90.00
#
_symmetry.space_group_name_H-M   'P 1'
#
loop_
_entity.id
_entity.type
_entity.pdbx_description
1 polymer ?
#
loop_
_entity_poly.entity_id
_entity_poly.type
_entity_poly.pdbx_seq_one_letter_code
_entity_poly.pdbx_strand_id
1 'polypeptide(L)'
;MIKEDCLFCKIAKGEIHSATVYEDSHFTVILDVNPATKGHCLIIPKEHFDNIYDLDGETAGKLFALATCIARAMRDALKCDGLNLVQNNGEIAGQTVNHFHLHLIPRYEGDGLNLNWPQQEISAEQLEEIRQLIKKSI
;
A
#
# COMPACT_ATOMS: atom_id res chain seq x y z
N MET A 1 -11.77 -10.92 -8.59
CA MET A 1 -11.98 -10.98 -10.05
C MET A 1 -10.83 -10.29 -10.76
N ILE A 2 -10.32 -10.86 -11.84
CA ILE A 2 -9.23 -10.29 -12.59
C ILE A 2 -9.79 -9.43 -13.72
N LYS A 3 -9.26 -8.22 -13.92
CA LYS A 3 -9.66 -7.32 -15.01
C LYS A 3 -8.59 -7.28 -16.09
N GLU A 4 -9.00 -7.49 -17.35
CA GLU A 4 -8.08 -7.58 -18.49
C GLU A 4 -7.35 -6.29 -18.82
N ASP A 5 -7.95 -5.13 -18.53
CA ASP A 5 -7.37 -3.80 -18.78
C ASP A 5 -6.57 -3.25 -17.61
N CYS A 6 -6.44 -4.02 -16.52
CA CYS A 6 -5.74 -3.59 -15.31
C CYS A 6 -4.25 -3.94 -15.38
N LEU A 7 -3.38 -2.93 -15.24
CA LEU A 7 -1.93 -3.11 -15.23
C LEU A 7 -1.48 -4.13 -14.17
N PHE A 8 -1.99 -4.01 -12.95
CA PHE A 8 -1.56 -4.90 -11.85
C PHE A 8 -2.15 -6.29 -11.97
N CYS A 9 -3.33 -6.45 -12.55
CA CYS A 9 -3.84 -7.78 -12.91
C CYS A 9 -2.93 -8.45 -13.93
N LYS A 10 -2.46 -7.71 -14.93
CA LYS A 10 -1.53 -8.23 -15.95
C LYS A 10 -0.18 -8.63 -15.33
N ILE A 11 0.33 -7.82 -14.41
CA ILE A 11 1.56 -8.15 -13.67
C ILE A 11 1.34 -9.42 -12.84
N ALA A 12 0.23 -9.50 -12.13
CA ALA A 12 -0.10 -10.66 -11.29
C ALA A 12 -0.22 -11.96 -12.09
N LYS A 13 -0.68 -11.87 -13.34
CA LYS A 13 -0.75 -13.02 -14.26
C LYS A 13 0.58 -13.36 -14.95
N GLY A 14 1.58 -12.49 -14.82
CA GLY A 14 2.85 -12.64 -15.52
C GLY A 14 2.83 -12.18 -16.98
N GLU A 15 1.77 -11.52 -17.44
CA GLU A 15 1.67 -10.97 -18.79
C GLU A 15 2.59 -9.77 -19.01
N ILE A 16 2.87 -9.01 -17.96
CA ILE A 16 3.81 -7.90 -17.98
C ILE A 16 4.94 -8.22 -16.99
N HIS A 17 6.17 -8.10 -17.47
CA HIS A 17 7.36 -8.33 -16.64
C HIS A 17 7.45 -7.33 -15.51
N SER A 18 7.88 -7.80 -14.35
CA SER A 18 8.15 -6.98 -13.18
C SER A 18 9.34 -7.55 -12.40
N ALA A 19 9.99 -6.70 -11.60
CA ALA A 19 11.02 -7.15 -10.67
C ALA A 19 10.33 -7.76 -9.43
N THR A 20 9.97 -9.02 -9.54
CA THR A 20 9.21 -9.73 -8.50
C THR A 20 10.13 -10.20 -7.38
N VAL A 21 9.82 -9.78 -6.17
CA VAL A 21 10.55 -10.11 -4.95
C VAL A 21 9.99 -11.38 -4.31
N TYR A 22 8.68 -11.55 -4.36
CA TYR A 22 7.97 -12.66 -3.75
C TYR A 22 6.64 -12.88 -4.45
N GLU A 23 6.19 -14.12 -4.49
CA GLU A 23 4.91 -14.48 -5.09
C GLU A 23 4.34 -15.70 -4.39
N ASP A 24 3.03 -15.66 -4.13
CA ASP A 24 2.27 -16.82 -3.68
C ASP A 24 0.94 -16.89 -4.43
N SER A 25 0.01 -17.72 -3.98
CA SER A 25 -1.30 -17.87 -4.64
C SER A 25 -2.19 -16.64 -4.52
N HIS A 26 -1.93 -15.74 -3.56
CA HIS A 26 -2.79 -14.60 -3.25
C HIS A 26 -2.15 -13.25 -3.61
N PHE A 27 -0.84 -13.14 -3.56
CA PHE A 27 -0.12 -11.87 -3.70
C PHE A 27 1.08 -11.97 -4.60
N THR A 28 1.43 -10.85 -5.21
CA THR A 28 2.75 -10.64 -5.79
C THR A 28 3.36 -9.39 -5.18
N VAL A 29 4.65 -9.45 -4.88
CA VAL A 29 5.42 -8.33 -4.33
C VAL A 29 6.47 -7.94 -5.36
N ILE A 30 6.41 -6.70 -5.82
CA ILE A 30 7.31 -6.19 -6.84
C ILE A 30 8.05 -4.95 -6.37
N LEU A 31 9.16 -4.63 -7.02
CA LEU A 31 9.81 -3.33 -6.86
C LEU A 31 9.06 -2.31 -7.72
N ASP A 32 8.86 -1.12 -7.17
CA ASP A 32 8.30 -0.01 -7.92
C ASP A 32 9.35 0.50 -8.91
N VAL A 33 8.98 0.64 -10.19
CA VAL A 33 9.90 1.12 -11.24
C VAL A 33 10.10 2.62 -11.20
N ASN A 34 9.22 3.35 -10.50
CA ASN A 34 9.34 4.78 -10.22
C ASN A 34 9.42 5.00 -8.70
N PRO A 35 10.47 4.50 -8.04
CA PRO A 35 10.51 4.41 -6.60
C PRO A 35 10.60 5.77 -5.92
N ALA A 36 9.95 5.90 -4.76
CA ALA A 36 10.14 7.05 -3.88
C ALA A 36 11.53 7.02 -3.23
N THR A 37 12.01 5.82 -2.91
CA THR A 37 13.36 5.57 -2.40
C THR A 37 13.85 4.22 -2.95
N LYS A 38 15.15 3.97 -2.82
CA LYS A 38 15.76 2.70 -3.26
C LYS A 38 15.15 1.52 -2.50
N GLY A 39 14.54 0.60 -3.24
CA GLY A 39 13.94 -0.59 -2.66
C GLY A 39 12.44 -0.47 -2.35
N HIS A 40 11.79 0.59 -2.80
CA HIS A 40 10.35 0.78 -2.67
C HIS A 40 9.60 -0.42 -3.28
N CYS A 41 8.86 -1.16 -2.45
CA CYS A 41 8.10 -2.34 -2.85
C CYS A 41 6.60 -2.07 -2.87
N LEU A 42 5.90 -2.88 -3.67
CA LEU A 42 4.44 -2.92 -3.71
C LEU A 42 3.97 -4.33 -3.41
N ILE A 43 3.01 -4.48 -2.50
CA ILE A 43 2.27 -5.74 -2.33
C ILE A 43 0.96 -5.61 -3.08
N ILE A 44 0.73 -6.51 -4.02
CA ILE A 44 -0.39 -6.47 -4.94
C ILE A 44 -1.20 -7.76 -4.79
N PRO A 45 -2.48 -7.69 -4.38
CA PRO A 45 -3.35 -8.87 -4.43
C PRO A 45 -3.52 -9.35 -5.88
N LYS A 46 -3.48 -10.65 -6.08
CA LYS A 46 -3.71 -11.23 -7.43
C LYS A 46 -5.15 -11.05 -7.88
N GLU A 47 -6.10 -11.14 -6.96
CA GLU A 47 -7.48 -10.81 -7.22
C GLU A 47 -7.63 -9.29 -7.32
N HIS A 48 -8.52 -8.84 -8.22
CA HIS A 48 -8.75 -7.41 -8.42
C HIS A 48 -9.68 -6.85 -7.35
N PHE A 49 -9.20 -5.83 -6.65
CA PHE A 49 -10.00 -4.93 -5.80
C PHE A 49 -9.62 -3.52 -6.24
N ASP A 50 -10.61 -2.65 -6.45
CA ASP A 50 -10.30 -1.27 -6.87
C ASP A 50 -9.54 -0.51 -5.79
N ASN A 51 -9.98 -0.68 -4.53
CA ASN A 51 -9.41 0.03 -3.38
C ASN A 51 -9.80 -0.68 -2.07
N ILE A 52 -9.55 -0.03 -0.93
CA ILE A 52 -9.81 -0.61 0.40
C ILE A 52 -11.31 -0.89 0.65
N TYR A 53 -12.20 -0.15 -0.02
CA TYR A 53 -13.64 -0.32 0.19
C TYR A 53 -14.15 -1.64 -0.39
N ASP A 54 -13.46 -2.19 -1.39
CA ASP A 54 -13.78 -3.49 -1.98
C ASP A 54 -13.06 -4.66 -1.30
N LEU A 55 -11.96 -4.36 -0.61
CA LEU A 55 -11.09 -5.40 -0.05
C LEU A 55 -11.79 -6.12 1.10
N ASP A 56 -11.83 -7.44 1.04
CA ASP A 56 -12.40 -8.24 2.13
C ASP A 56 -11.43 -8.37 3.31
N GLY A 57 -11.97 -8.62 4.49
CA GLY A 57 -11.19 -8.69 5.72
C GLY A 57 -10.19 -9.84 5.75
N GLU A 58 -10.53 -10.98 5.13
CA GLU A 58 -9.63 -12.13 5.05
C GLU A 58 -8.38 -11.80 4.23
N THR A 59 -8.57 -11.20 3.05
CA THR A 59 -7.46 -10.77 2.19
C THR A 59 -6.63 -9.69 2.88
N ALA A 60 -7.27 -8.72 3.53
CA ALA A 60 -6.59 -7.68 4.29
C ALA A 60 -5.69 -8.26 5.39
N GLY A 61 -6.19 -9.25 6.14
CA GLY A 61 -5.42 -9.93 7.18
C GLY A 61 -4.20 -10.64 6.64
N LYS A 62 -4.37 -11.38 5.55
CA LYS A 62 -3.26 -12.10 4.88
C LYS A 62 -2.22 -11.12 4.31
N LEU A 63 -2.68 -10.01 3.75
CA LEU A 63 -1.81 -8.98 3.18
C LEU A 63 -0.92 -8.37 4.26
N PHE A 64 -1.48 -8.00 5.42
CA PHE A 64 -0.69 -7.43 6.51
C PHE A 64 0.23 -8.46 7.16
N ALA A 65 -0.17 -9.72 7.26
CA ALA A 65 0.71 -10.79 7.69
C ALA A 65 1.93 -10.89 6.75
N LEU A 66 1.70 -10.86 5.44
CA LEU A 66 2.80 -10.85 4.46
C LEU A 66 3.65 -9.58 4.58
N ALA A 67 3.02 -8.41 4.77
CA ALA A 67 3.73 -7.15 4.91
C ALA A 67 4.74 -7.16 6.04
N THR A 68 4.43 -7.80 7.17
CA THR A 68 5.38 -7.92 8.29
C THR A 68 6.61 -8.73 7.90
N CYS A 69 6.44 -9.78 7.11
CA CYS A 69 7.55 -10.61 6.62
C CYS A 69 8.43 -9.85 5.62
N ILE A 70 7.80 -9.18 4.66
CA ILE A 70 8.51 -8.38 3.64
C ILE A 70 9.26 -7.22 4.30
N ALA A 71 8.61 -6.54 5.27
CA ALA A 71 9.24 -5.44 6.01
C ALA A 71 10.54 -5.88 6.71
N ARG A 72 10.52 -7.04 7.38
CA ARG A 72 11.73 -7.58 8.03
C ARG A 72 12.82 -7.91 7.00
N ALA A 73 12.44 -8.51 5.89
CA ALA A 73 13.38 -8.82 4.81
C ALA A 73 14.00 -7.54 4.22
N MET A 74 13.19 -6.50 4.00
CA MET A 74 13.67 -5.21 3.50
C MET A 74 14.66 -4.57 4.48
N ARG A 75 14.31 -4.55 5.78
CA ARG A 75 15.21 -4.02 6.81
C ARG A 75 16.57 -4.73 6.80
N ASP A 76 16.55 -6.05 6.74
CA ASP A 76 17.77 -6.84 6.82
C ASP A 76 18.61 -6.74 5.54
N ALA A 77 17.97 -6.70 4.37
CA ALA A 77 18.65 -6.63 3.09
C ALA A 77 19.13 -5.22 2.72
N LEU A 78 18.29 -4.22 2.97
CA LEU A 78 18.54 -2.84 2.53
C LEU A 78 19.21 -1.99 3.60
N LYS A 79 19.23 -2.44 4.86
CA LYS A 79 19.78 -1.68 5.99
C LYS A 79 19.14 -0.31 6.13
N CYS A 80 17.83 -0.22 5.84
CA CYS A 80 17.10 1.04 5.95
C CYS A 80 16.90 1.44 7.42
N ASP A 81 16.78 2.75 7.65
CA ASP A 81 16.64 3.33 8.99
C ASP A 81 15.18 3.35 9.47
N GLY A 82 14.24 3.26 8.53
CA GLY A 82 12.82 3.26 8.82
C GLY A 82 12.02 2.70 7.65
N LEU A 83 10.71 2.63 7.83
CA LEU A 83 9.81 2.12 6.80
C LEU A 83 8.46 2.82 6.91
N ASN A 84 7.95 3.30 5.78
CA ASN A 84 6.58 3.77 5.69
C ASN A 84 5.74 2.76 4.92
N LEU A 85 4.56 2.48 5.44
CA LEU A 85 3.52 1.76 4.70
C LEU A 85 2.49 2.79 4.27
N VAL A 86 2.21 2.85 2.97
CA VAL A 86 1.28 3.81 2.39
C VAL A 86 0.29 3.08 1.51
N GLN A 87 -1.00 3.36 1.69
CA GLN A 87 -2.05 2.78 0.87
C GLN A 87 -3.03 3.90 0.51
N ASN A 88 -3.29 4.10 -0.78
CA ASN A 88 -4.07 5.22 -1.28
C ASN A 88 -5.39 4.72 -1.87
N ASN A 89 -6.48 5.39 -1.56
CA ASN A 89 -7.82 5.05 -2.02
C ASN A 89 -8.49 6.29 -2.63
N GLY A 90 -8.69 6.26 -3.93
CA GLY A 90 -9.20 7.37 -4.70
C GLY A 90 -8.10 8.28 -5.23
N GLU A 91 -8.41 8.93 -6.35
CA GLU A 91 -7.46 9.80 -7.05
C GLU A 91 -6.98 10.97 -6.18
N ILE A 92 -7.90 11.61 -5.44
CA ILE A 92 -7.55 12.74 -4.57
C ILE A 92 -6.59 12.34 -3.44
N ALA A 93 -6.58 11.07 -3.07
CA ALA A 93 -5.68 10.53 -2.05
C ALA A 93 -4.38 9.98 -2.64
N GLY A 94 -4.17 10.11 -3.96
CA GLY A 94 -2.94 9.69 -4.63
C GLY A 94 -2.97 8.31 -5.28
N GLN A 95 -4.15 7.69 -5.39
CA GLN A 95 -4.25 6.42 -6.09
C GLN A 95 -4.16 6.63 -7.60
N THR A 96 -3.12 6.11 -8.22
CA THR A 96 -2.88 6.25 -9.66
C THR A 96 -3.24 5.00 -10.47
N VAL A 97 -3.29 3.83 -9.81
CA VAL A 97 -3.70 2.57 -10.42
C VAL A 97 -4.91 2.04 -9.66
N ASN A 98 -6.01 1.78 -10.36
CA ASN A 98 -7.26 1.29 -9.77
C ASN A 98 -7.22 -0.21 -9.51
N HIS A 99 -6.25 -0.62 -8.75
CA HIS A 99 -6.07 -1.96 -8.21
C HIS A 99 -5.40 -1.79 -6.85
N PHE A 100 -6.03 -2.27 -5.81
CA PHE A 100 -5.51 -2.14 -4.45
C PHE A 100 -4.05 -2.58 -4.39
N HIS A 101 -3.20 -1.77 -3.79
CA HIS A 101 -1.81 -2.12 -3.54
C HIS A 101 -1.28 -1.37 -2.33
N LEU A 102 -0.37 -2.01 -1.62
CA LEU A 102 0.28 -1.44 -0.44
C LEU A 102 1.72 -1.11 -0.78
N HIS A 103 2.09 0.17 -0.58
CA HIS A 103 3.47 0.63 -0.70
C HIS A 103 4.25 0.32 0.57
N LEU A 104 5.44 -0.24 0.42
CA LEU A 104 6.43 -0.33 1.48
C LEU A 104 7.62 0.51 1.04
N ILE A 105 7.83 1.63 1.72
CA ILE A 105 8.84 2.62 1.33
C ILE A 105 9.94 2.62 2.37
N PRO A 106 11.12 2.04 2.05
CA PRO A 106 12.23 2.06 2.99
C PRO A 106 12.78 3.48 3.10
N ARG A 107 13.04 3.89 4.35
CA ARG A 107 13.51 5.24 4.61
C ARG A 107 14.98 5.19 5.05
N TYR A 108 15.73 6.13 4.50
CA TYR A 108 17.16 6.28 4.78
C TYR A 108 17.42 7.69 5.26
N GLU A 109 18.34 7.84 6.20
CA GLU A 109 18.74 9.18 6.64
C GLU A 109 19.22 9.99 5.43
N GLY A 110 18.66 11.20 5.27
CA GLY A 110 19.03 12.07 4.14
C GLY A 110 18.43 11.67 2.79
N ASP A 111 17.41 10.82 2.74
CA ASP A 111 16.81 10.36 1.49
C ASP A 111 16.01 11.44 0.73
N GLY A 112 15.77 12.59 1.36
CA GLY A 112 15.07 13.71 0.72
C GLY A 112 13.55 13.55 0.58
N LEU A 113 12.99 12.39 0.93
CA LEU A 113 11.56 12.17 0.86
C LEU A 113 10.86 12.78 2.07
N ASN A 114 9.79 13.56 1.82
CA ASN A 114 8.99 14.16 2.88
C ASN A 114 7.54 13.67 2.76
N LEU A 115 7.09 12.89 3.76
CA LEU A 115 5.71 12.41 3.86
C LEU A 115 4.94 13.15 4.96
N ASN A 116 5.43 14.30 5.40
CA ASN A 116 4.76 15.11 6.41
C ASN A 116 3.58 15.88 5.80
N TRP A 117 2.62 16.22 6.65
CA TRP A 117 1.48 17.05 6.29
C TRP A 117 1.28 18.14 7.34
N PRO A 118 0.72 19.30 6.95
CA PRO A 118 0.39 20.34 7.91
C PRO A 118 -0.74 19.86 8.84
N GLN A 119 -0.61 20.18 10.12
CA GLN A 119 -1.65 19.84 11.09
C GLN A 119 -2.81 20.82 10.98
N GLN A 120 -4.02 20.29 11.03
CA GLN A 120 -5.24 21.09 11.05
C GLN A 120 -5.63 21.38 12.50
N GLU A 121 -6.19 22.58 12.73
CA GLU A 121 -6.80 22.89 14.02
C GLU A 121 -8.23 22.37 14.04
N ILE A 122 -8.63 21.80 15.19
CA ILE A 122 -9.97 21.27 15.37
C ILE A 122 -10.38 21.48 16.85
N SER A 123 -11.60 21.97 17.07
CA SER A 123 -12.13 22.15 18.41
C SER A 123 -12.56 20.82 19.04
N ALA A 124 -12.67 20.78 20.36
CA ALA A 124 -13.18 19.60 21.07
C ALA A 124 -14.61 19.24 20.64
N GLU A 125 -15.44 20.24 20.38
CA GLU A 125 -16.81 20.04 19.90
C GLU A 125 -16.83 19.38 18.50
N GLN A 126 -16.00 19.85 17.60
CA GLN A 126 -15.87 19.27 16.24
C GLN A 126 -15.35 17.84 16.29
N LEU A 127 -14.38 17.56 17.16
CA LEU A 127 -13.87 16.19 17.36
C LEU A 127 -15.01 15.26 17.81
N GLU A 128 -15.83 15.71 18.77
CA GLU A 128 -16.94 14.89 19.27
C GLU A 128 -18.00 14.65 18.20
N GLU A 129 -18.34 15.67 17.41
CA GLU A 129 -19.28 15.53 16.31
C GLU A 129 -18.80 14.50 15.28
N ILE A 130 -17.54 14.59 14.86
CA ILE A 130 -16.93 13.67 13.91
C ILE A 130 -16.87 12.26 14.49
N ARG A 131 -16.50 12.15 15.77
CA ARG A 131 -16.46 10.86 16.47
C ARG A 131 -17.81 10.17 16.39
N GLN A 132 -18.88 10.90 16.68
CA GLN A 132 -20.23 10.34 16.65
C GLN A 132 -20.67 9.94 15.23
N LEU A 133 -20.36 10.77 14.23
CA LEU A 133 -20.69 10.45 12.83
C LEU A 133 -20.05 9.15 12.37
N ILE A 134 -18.76 8.97 12.65
CA ILE A 134 -18.04 7.76 12.26
C ILE A 134 -18.58 6.57 13.05
N LYS A 135 -18.76 6.71 14.36
CA LYS A 135 -19.26 5.65 15.24
C LYS A 135 -20.61 5.12 14.80
N LYS A 136 -21.51 5.99 14.34
CA LYS A 136 -22.85 5.59 13.86
C LYS A 136 -22.79 4.77 12.57
N SER A 137 -21.72 4.87 11.81
CA SER A 137 -21.54 4.20 10.52
C SER A 137 -20.86 2.84 10.64
N ILE A 138 -20.38 2.49 11.82
CA ILE A 138 -19.73 1.19 12.06
C ILE A 138 -20.79 0.06 12.34
#